data_7d185e002fd5f65b4c4ce7719a8532ad
#
_entry.id   7d185e002fd5f65b4c4ce7719a8532ad
#
_cell.length_a   1.000
_cell.length_b   1.000
_cell.length_c   1.000
_cell.angle_alpha   90.00
_cell.angle_beta   90.00
_cell.angle_gamma   90.00
#
_symmetry.space_group_name_H-M   'P 1'
#
loop_
_entity.id
_entity.type
_entity.pdbx_description
1 polymer ?
#
loop_
_entity_poly.entity_id
_entity_poly.type
_entity_poly.pdbx_seq_one_letter_code
_entity_poly.pdbx_strand_id
1 'polypeptide(L)'
;GMSRGLGDVYKRQELIPYGDMKISPAAGVLNYGQGLFEGMKAYRTSKDRVVFFRPEENARRMQRGADRLKMPPVPESIFVDAVEQCVKANLRWLPPMGKGAMYVRPLLMGSGPILGVAPAPSYRFLVYVTPVGPYFKGGVKAIDLLISDVHHRAAPGGSGGVKAIGNYAPGMMPSRDAKEQGFAEIIYLDAQTHTCIEEVGAANFFCVKDGVLYTPELTGTILPGITRASIIELARNAGIEVHETKVTAEFAMSADEAFCCGTAAVISPIGSITHGEVKASYGDGKPGPMTEQLYNHLVGIQNETEEDIFGWLHEVPL
;
A
#
# COMPACT_ATOMS: atom_id res chain seq x y z
N GLY A 1 9.01 39.56 -2.58
CA GLY A 1 8.25 38.34 -2.81
C GLY A 1 7.21 38.14 -1.75
N MET A 2 5.94 38.26 -2.13
CA MET A 2 4.86 37.91 -1.20
C MET A 2 4.89 36.43 -0.94
N SER A 3 5.11 36.04 0.33
CA SER A 3 4.88 34.68 0.81
C SER A 3 3.37 34.39 0.64
N ARG A 4 3.01 33.59 -0.35
CA ARG A 4 1.65 33.06 -0.44
C ARG A 4 1.48 32.04 0.67
N GLY A 5 0.57 32.27 1.61
CA GLY A 5 0.27 31.33 2.69
C GLY A 5 -0.24 29.99 2.12
N LEU A 6 0.00 28.89 2.82
CA LEU A 6 -0.44 27.54 2.46
C LEU A 6 -1.93 27.45 2.05
N GLY A 7 -2.79 28.35 2.54
CA GLY A 7 -4.21 28.43 2.16
C GLY A 7 -4.50 28.80 0.70
N ASP A 8 -3.50 29.31 -0.05
CA ASP A 8 -3.70 29.71 -1.46
C ASP A 8 -3.33 28.60 -2.45
N VAL A 9 -2.65 27.52 -2.00
CA VAL A 9 -2.10 26.47 -2.86
C VAL A 9 -3.19 25.52 -3.38
N TYR A 10 -4.29 25.34 -2.64
CA TYR A 10 -5.37 24.38 -2.94
C TYR A 10 -6.73 25.02 -3.26
N LYS A 11 -6.76 26.29 -3.67
CA LYS A 11 -8.01 27.06 -3.90
C LYS A 11 -8.81 26.67 -5.15
N ARG A 12 -8.23 25.86 -6.06
CA ARG A 12 -8.94 25.39 -7.25
C ARG A 12 -9.08 23.88 -7.21
N GLN A 13 -10.25 23.45 -6.76
CA GLN A 13 -10.69 22.05 -6.91
C GLN A 13 -11.66 21.99 -8.08
N GLU A 14 -11.48 21.06 -8.98
CA GLU A 14 -12.31 20.89 -10.14
C GLU A 14 -12.50 19.40 -10.43
N LEU A 15 -13.75 18.97 -10.58
CA LEU A 15 -14.06 17.64 -11.06
C LEU A 15 -14.15 17.68 -12.60
N ILE A 16 -13.21 17.02 -13.25
CA ILE A 16 -13.12 16.98 -14.71
C ILE A 16 -13.26 15.55 -15.24
N PRO A 17 -13.69 15.36 -16.51
CA PRO A 17 -13.63 14.06 -17.15
C PRO A 17 -12.20 13.50 -17.16
N TYR A 18 -12.07 12.17 -17.00
CA TYR A 18 -10.78 11.50 -17.13
C TYR A 18 -10.21 11.71 -18.55
N GLY A 19 -8.95 12.09 -18.64
CA GLY A 19 -8.28 12.36 -19.90
C GLY A 19 -6.81 12.74 -19.72
N ASP A 20 -6.16 13.10 -20.84
CA ASP A 20 -4.77 13.49 -20.85
C ASP A 20 -4.52 14.80 -20.13
N MET A 21 -3.38 14.90 -19.47
CA MET A 21 -2.89 16.12 -18.83
C MET A 21 -1.83 16.82 -19.66
N LYS A 22 -1.96 18.13 -19.83
CA LYS A 22 -0.83 18.94 -20.30
C LYS A 22 0.17 19.17 -19.16
N ILE A 23 1.41 18.74 -19.36
CA ILE A 23 2.52 18.90 -18.42
C ILE A 23 3.77 19.35 -19.17
N SER A 24 4.57 20.22 -18.55
CA SER A 24 5.85 20.62 -19.13
C SER A 24 6.84 19.45 -19.18
N PRO A 25 7.63 19.25 -20.24
CA PRO A 25 8.70 18.26 -20.26
C PRO A 25 9.75 18.52 -19.17
N ALA A 26 9.89 19.75 -18.69
CA ALA A 26 10.75 20.12 -17.56
C ALA A 26 10.09 19.97 -16.17
N ALA A 27 8.90 19.33 -16.07
CA ALA A 27 8.26 19.13 -14.77
C ALA A 27 9.13 18.31 -13.83
N GLY A 28 9.17 18.69 -12.54
CA GLY A 28 9.96 18.01 -11.52
C GLY A 28 9.63 16.53 -11.37
N VAL A 29 8.36 16.16 -11.56
CA VAL A 29 7.93 14.73 -11.52
C VAL A 29 8.53 13.91 -12.65
N LEU A 30 8.67 14.47 -13.86
CA LEU A 30 9.20 13.76 -15.03
C LEU A 30 10.73 13.61 -14.99
N ASN A 31 11.43 14.62 -14.49
CA ASN A 31 12.89 14.63 -14.52
C ASN A 31 13.51 14.09 -13.22
N TYR A 32 12.87 14.29 -12.09
CA TYR A 32 13.44 13.97 -10.77
C TYR A 32 12.55 13.07 -9.92
N GLY A 33 11.43 12.56 -10.46
CA GLY A 33 10.53 11.68 -9.72
C GLY A 33 9.87 12.34 -8.50
N GLN A 34 9.78 13.70 -8.46
CA GLN A 34 9.16 14.41 -7.35
C GLN A 34 7.64 14.21 -7.35
N GLY A 35 7.22 13.10 -6.78
CA GLY A 35 5.81 12.73 -6.71
C GLY A 35 5.54 11.64 -5.69
N LEU A 36 4.33 11.64 -5.18
CA LEU A 36 3.78 10.72 -4.21
C LEU A 36 2.44 10.20 -4.70
N PHE A 37 2.15 8.94 -4.41
CA PHE A 37 0.81 8.42 -4.67
C PHE A 37 0.26 7.69 -3.47
N GLU A 38 -1.06 7.53 -3.45
CA GLU A 38 -1.76 6.70 -2.51
C GLU A 38 -2.59 5.64 -3.25
N GLY A 39 -3.01 4.64 -2.51
CA GLY A 39 -3.91 3.61 -2.99
C GLY A 39 -4.86 3.23 -1.89
N MET A 40 -6.14 3.36 -2.16
CA MET A 40 -7.21 2.99 -1.25
C MET A 40 -8.37 2.41 -2.05
N LYS A 41 -9.37 1.88 -1.39
CA LYS A 41 -10.56 1.31 -2.03
C LYS A 41 -11.82 1.89 -1.41
N ALA A 42 -12.81 2.15 -2.27
CA ALA A 42 -14.19 2.32 -1.84
C ALA A 42 -14.95 1.00 -2.02
N TYR A 43 -15.71 0.63 -1.01
CA TYR A 43 -16.48 -0.61 -0.98
C TYR A 43 -17.98 -0.32 -0.92
N ARG A 44 -18.79 -1.15 -1.59
CA ARG A 44 -20.21 -1.26 -1.28
C ARG A 44 -20.37 -2.35 -0.24
N THR A 45 -20.95 -2.01 0.89
CA THR A 45 -21.03 -2.89 2.06
C THR A 45 -22.33 -3.71 2.11
N SER A 46 -22.43 -4.63 3.08
CA SER A 46 -23.65 -5.42 3.35
C SER A 46 -24.85 -4.56 3.76
N LYS A 47 -24.62 -3.35 4.24
CA LYS A 47 -25.63 -2.37 4.62
C LYS A 47 -25.99 -1.39 3.49
N ASP A 48 -25.55 -1.69 2.25
CA ASP A 48 -25.70 -0.86 1.06
C ASP A 48 -25.09 0.55 1.20
N ARG A 49 -24.12 0.71 2.09
CA ARG A 49 -23.34 1.94 2.23
C ARG A 49 -22.11 1.92 1.31
N VAL A 50 -21.59 3.09 1.00
CA VAL A 50 -20.29 3.24 0.35
C VAL A 50 -19.30 3.74 1.40
N VAL A 51 -18.22 2.99 1.60
CA VAL A 51 -17.24 3.30 2.64
C VAL A 51 -15.81 3.26 2.10
N PHE A 52 -14.95 4.09 2.68
CA PHE A 52 -13.50 3.93 2.64
C PHE A 52 -13.00 3.24 3.89
N PHE A 53 -11.84 2.62 3.80
CA PHE A 53 -11.14 2.05 4.94
C PHE A 53 -9.95 2.95 5.31
N ARG A 54 -10.04 3.66 6.46
CA ARG A 54 -9.00 4.53 7.07
C ARG A 54 -8.43 5.58 6.10
N PRO A 55 -9.24 6.38 5.37
CA PRO A 55 -8.73 7.33 4.37
C PRO A 55 -7.85 8.42 4.97
N GLU A 56 -8.08 8.80 6.23
CA GLU A 56 -7.30 9.79 6.96
C GLU A 56 -5.84 9.33 7.13
N GLU A 57 -5.61 8.03 7.34
CA GLU A 57 -4.26 7.48 7.41
C GLU A 57 -3.52 7.57 6.07
N ASN A 58 -4.23 7.42 4.95
CA ASN A 58 -3.67 7.68 3.62
C ASN A 58 -3.27 9.15 3.48
N ALA A 59 -4.13 10.08 3.91
CA ALA A 59 -3.84 11.51 3.89
C ALA A 59 -2.58 11.84 4.71
N ARG A 60 -2.52 11.37 5.96
CA ARG A 60 -1.37 11.57 6.86
C ARG A 60 -0.09 10.96 6.33
N ARG A 61 -0.17 9.78 5.69
CA ARG A 61 0.99 9.15 5.06
C ARG A 61 1.49 9.95 3.86
N MET A 62 0.59 10.49 3.02
CA MET A 62 0.96 11.39 1.93
C MET A 62 1.60 12.69 2.45
N GLN A 63 1.13 13.25 3.56
CA GLN A 63 1.72 14.43 4.19
C GLN A 63 3.16 14.17 4.64
N ARG A 64 3.41 13.05 5.35
CA ARG A 64 4.78 12.65 5.73
C ARG A 64 5.69 12.49 4.51
N GLY A 65 5.16 11.93 3.43
CA GLY A 65 5.89 11.83 2.16
C GLY A 65 6.17 13.18 1.53
N ALA A 66 5.22 14.11 1.58
CA ALA A 66 5.37 15.47 1.06
C ALA A 66 6.49 16.22 1.80
N ASP A 67 6.54 16.13 3.12
CA ASP A 67 7.64 16.70 3.92
C ASP A 67 8.99 16.13 3.52
N ARG A 68 9.08 14.81 3.31
CA ARG A 68 10.31 14.13 2.89
C ARG A 68 10.82 14.58 1.51
N LEU A 69 9.90 14.85 0.57
CA LEU A 69 10.22 15.27 -0.80
C LEU A 69 10.14 16.79 -0.99
N LYS A 70 10.00 17.57 0.10
CA LYS A 70 9.89 19.04 0.06
C LYS A 70 8.76 19.53 -0.85
N MET A 71 7.61 18.85 -0.76
CA MET A 71 6.37 19.22 -1.44
C MET A 71 5.40 19.81 -0.43
N PRO A 72 4.50 20.74 -0.83
CA PRO A 72 3.45 21.21 0.07
C PRO A 72 2.51 20.03 0.44
N PRO A 73 2.27 19.79 1.73
CA PRO A 73 1.38 18.72 2.17
C PRO A 73 -0.07 19.04 1.79
N VAL A 74 -0.79 18.05 1.28
CA VAL A 74 -2.25 18.17 1.06
C VAL A 74 -2.95 18.12 2.41
N PRO A 75 -3.76 19.10 2.81
CA PRO A 75 -4.55 19.05 4.03
C PRO A 75 -5.44 17.80 4.05
N GLU A 76 -5.58 17.16 5.22
CA GLU A 76 -6.38 15.94 5.38
C GLU A 76 -7.81 16.12 4.88
N SER A 77 -8.46 17.25 5.22
CA SER A 77 -9.81 17.57 4.77
C SER A 77 -9.93 17.68 3.24
N ILE A 78 -8.94 18.27 2.57
CA ILE A 78 -8.91 18.36 1.10
C ILE A 78 -8.69 16.99 0.46
N PHE A 79 -7.83 16.17 1.07
CA PHE A 79 -7.59 14.81 0.58
C PHE A 79 -8.86 13.97 0.65
N VAL A 80 -9.54 13.96 1.81
CA VAL A 80 -10.75 13.18 2.04
C VAL A 80 -11.89 13.69 1.14
N ASP A 81 -12.13 15.00 1.08
CA ASP A 81 -13.15 15.60 0.20
C ASP A 81 -12.91 15.23 -1.29
N ALA A 82 -11.67 15.32 -1.76
CA ALA A 82 -11.36 15.00 -3.16
C ALA A 82 -11.60 13.51 -3.49
N VAL A 83 -11.28 12.57 -2.59
CA VAL A 83 -11.55 11.14 -2.82
C VAL A 83 -13.04 10.84 -2.75
N GLU A 84 -13.79 11.48 -1.86
CA GLU A 84 -15.25 11.37 -1.81
C GLU A 84 -15.91 11.87 -3.09
N GLN A 85 -15.60 13.09 -3.52
CA GLN A 85 -16.16 13.68 -4.74
C GLN A 85 -15.86 12.82 -5.96
N CYS A 86 -14.63 12.29 -6.08
CA CYS A 86 -14.26 11.43 -7.18
C CYS A 86 -15.06 10.13 -7.18
N VAL A 87 -15.27 9.48 -6.02
CA VAL A 87 -16.08 8.27 -5.92
C VAL A 87 -17.55 8.57 -6.22
N LYS A 88 -18.12 9.64 -5.65
CA LYS A 88 -19.51 10.07 -5.91
C LYS A 88 -19.79 10.25 -7.40
N ALA A 89 -18.90 10.92 -8.12
CA ALA A 89 -19.03 11.13 -9.56
C ALA A 89 -18.97 9.84 -10.39
N ASN A 90 -18.44 8.77 -9.80
CA ASN A 90 -18.21 7.49 -10.47
C ASN A 90 -18.99 6.32 -9.86
N LEU A 91 -19.99 6.56 -9.02
CA LEU A 91 -20.76 5.53 -8.30
C LEU A 91 -21.33 4.44 -9.21
N ARG A 92 -21.73 4.78 -10.43
CA ARG A 92 -22.24 3.81 -11.43
C ARG A 92 -21.23 2.70 -11.76
N TRP A 93 -19.94 2.93 -11.50
CA TRP A 93 -18.85 1.99 -11.76
C TRP A 93 -18.37 1.26 -10.50
N LEU A 94 -18.92 1.59 -9.33
CA LEU A 94 -18.61 0.89 -8.09
C LEU A 94 -19.20 -0.52 -8.13
N PRO A 95 -18.37 -1.58 -8.07
CA PRO A 95 -18.86 -2.95 -8.07
C PRO A 95 -19.81 -3.22 -6.90
N PRO A 96 -20.81 -4.08 -7.08
CA PRO A 96 -21.65 -4.56 -5.98
C PRO A 96 -20.79 -5.29 -4.93
N MET A 97 -21.30 -5.38 -3.70
CA MET A 97 -20.68 -6.14 -2.62
C MET A 97 -20.23 -7.54 -3.08
N GLY A 98 -19.02 -7.95 -2.72
CA GLY A 98 -18.45 -9.25 -3.07
C GLY A 98 -18.01 -9.42 -4.54
N LYS A 99 -18.26 -8.43 -5.40
CA LYS A 99 -17.86 -8.46 -6.83
C LYS A 99 -16.62 -7.60 -7.12
N GLY A 100 -16.07 -6.94 -6.12
CA GLY A 100 -14.90 -6.08 -6.25
C GLY A 100 -15.03 -4.81 -5.42
N ALA A 101 -14.27 -3.80 -5.82
CA ALA A 101 -14.22 -2.49 -5.19
C ALA A 101 -13.89 -1.41 -6.23
N MET A 102 -14.01 -0.16 -5.87
CA MET A 102 -13.45 0.93 -6.66
C MET A 102 -12.08 1.28 -6.08
N TYR A 103 -11.03 1.07 -6.87
CA TYR A 103 -9.68 1.50 -6.50
C TYR A 103 -9.54 2.99 -6.74
N VAL A 104 -9.06 3.70 -5.73
CA VAL A 104 -8.87 5.16 -5.73
C VAL A 104 -7.38 5.47 -5.68
N ARG A 105 -6.91 6.30 -6.61
CA ARG A 105 -5.51 6.71 -6.77
C ARG A 105 -5.35 8.21 -6.57
N PRO A 106 -5.07 8.68 -5.34
CA PRO A 106 -4.53 10.00 -5.10
C PRO A 106 -3.08 10.10 -5.58
N LEU A 107 -2.72 11.20 -6.25
CA LEU A 107 -1.40 11.47 -6.80
C LEU A 107 -1.04 12.95 -6.56
N LEU A 108 0.06 13.19 -5.86
CA LEU A 108 0.66 14.52 -5.68
C LEU A 108 1.97 14.60 -6.46
N MET A 109 2.12 15.59 -7.34
CA MET A 109 3.31 15.72 -8.18
C MET A 109 3.80 17.14 -8.34
N GLY A 110 5.13 17.30 -8.44
CA GLY A 110 5.78 18.52 -8.88
C GLY A 110 5.56 18.73 -10.37
N SER A 111 4.59 19.57 -10.73
CA SER A 111 4.14 19.81 -12.12
C SER A 111 4.78 21.04 -12.78
N GLY A 112 5.34 21.94 -11.97
CA GLY A 112 6.02 23.12 -12.46
C GLY A 112 7.36 22.83 -13.13
N PRO A 113 7.77 23.62 -14.13
CA PRO A 113 9.01 23.43 -14.86
C PRO A 113 10.23 23.81 -14.02
N ILE A 114 11.20 22.90 -13.95
CA ILE A 114 12.48 23.10 -13.28
C ILE A 114 13.55 22.17 -13.87
N LEU A 115 14.72 22.68 -14.22
CA LEU A 115 15.85 21.89 -14.72
C LEU A 115 16.92 21.62 -13.67
N GLY A 116 17.00 22.43 -12.61
CA GLY A 116 17.87 22.16 -11.47
C GLY A 116 17.23 21.18 -10.50
N VAL A 117 18.04 20.42 -9.75
CA VAL A 117 17.55 19.54 -8.69
C VAL A 117 17.08 20.37 -7.50
N ALA A 118 15.83 20.79 -7.51
CA ALA A 118 15.18 21.60 -6.50
C ALA A 118 13.67 21.28 -6.45
N PRO A 119 12.95 21.67 -5.39
CA PRO A 119 11.50 21.56 -5.33
C PRO A 119 10.82 22.29 -6.49
N ALA A 120 9.86 21.66 -7.12
CA ALA A 120 9.11 22.25 -8.24
C ALA A 120 8.42 23.57 -7.84
N PRO A 121 8.30 24.54 -8.75
CA PRO A 121 7.66 25.83 -8.44
C PRO A 121 6.12 25.74 -8.32
N SER A 122 5.52 24.65 -8.80
CA SER A 122 4.08 24.38 -8.65
C SER A 122 3.79 22.87 -8.61
N TYR A 123 2.63 22.54 -8.03
CA TYR A 123 2.24 21.16 -7.76
C TYR A 123 0.81 20.90 -8.24
N ARG A 124 0.49 19.64 -8.50
CA ARG A 124 -0.87 19.17 -8.75
C ARG A 124 -1.18 18.01 -7.83
N PHE A 125 -2.35 18.06 -7.21
CA PHE A 125 -2.97 16.94 -6.52
C PHE A 125 -4.12 16.44 -7.38
N LEU A 126 -4.15 15.15 -7.68
CA LEU A 126 -5.13 14.50 -8.56
C LEU A 126 -5.70 13.29 -7.86
N VAL A 127 -6.97 13.02 -8.09
CA VAL A 127 -7.61 11.76 -7.69
C VAL A 127 -8.32 11.18 -8.90
N TYR A 128 -8.09 9.90 -9.15
CA TYR A 128 -8.83 9.15 -10.16
C TYR A 128 -9.14 7.74 -9.67
N VAL A 129 -10.11 7.09 -10.30
CA VAL A 129 -10.66 5.82 -9.86
C VAL A 129 -10.73 4.81 -10.99
N THR A 130 -10.71 3.52 -10.62
CA THR A 130 -10.98 2.42 -11.55
C THR A 130 -11.70 1.28 -10.81
N PRO A 131 -12.74 0.67 -11.39
CA PRO A 131 -13.31 -0.54 -10.83
C PRO A 131 -12.28 -1.67 -10.87
N VAL A 132 -12.20 -2.46 -9.81
CA VAL A 132 -11.35 -3.64 -9.71
C VAL A 132 -12.19 -4.82 -9.25
N GLY A 133 -11.98 -5.98 -9.86
CA GLY A 133 -12.59 -7.23 -9.41
C GLY A 133 -12.01 -7.72 -8.09
N PRO A 134 -12.52 -8.83 -7.56
CA PRO A 134 -11.93 -9.46 -6.41
C PRO A 134 -10.49 -9.87 -6.74
N TYR A 135 -9.56 -9.63 -5.82
CA TYR A 135 -8.15 -9.91 -6.05
C TYR A 135 -7.91 -11.39 -6.34
N PHE A 136 -8.56 -12.25 -5.58
CA PHE A 136 -8.52 -13.70 -5.79
C PHE A 136 -9.78 -14.16 -6.54
N LYS A 137 -9.64 -14.48 -7.83
CA LYS A 137 -10.70 -15.15 -8.58
C LYS A 137 -10.75 -16.62 -8.17
N GLY A 138 -11.80 -17.02 -7.46
CA GLY A 138 -11.98 -18.41 -7.02
C GLY A 138 -11.46 -18.74 -5.62
N GLY A 139 -11.33 -17.76 -4.73
CA GLY A 139 -10.90 -17.91 -3.35
C GLY A 139 -9.43 -17.52 -3.13
N VAL A 140 -9.06 -17.34 -1.86
CA VAL A 140 -7.71 -16.94 -1.46
C VAL A 140 -6.74 -18.08 -1.81
N LYS A 141 -5.76 -17.78 -2.68
CA LYS A 141 -4.71 -18.72 -3.08
C LYS A 141 -3.38 -18.28 -2.51
N ALA A 142 -2.63 -19.23 -1.98
CA ALA A 142 -1.26 -19.00 -1.55
C ALA A 142 -0.35 -18.74 -2.76
N ILE A 143 0.62 -17.85 -2.58
CA ILE A 143 1.58 -17.46 -3.61
C ILE A 143 2.97 -17.94 -3.28
N ASP A 144 3.76 -18.25 -4.31
CA ASP A 144 5.17 -18.65 -4.19
C ASP A 144 6.06 -17.43 -4.43
N LEU A 145 7.05 -17.23 -3.55
CA LEU A 145 7.92 -16.06 -3.55
C LEU A 145 9.39 -16.44 -3.67
N LEU A 146 10.17 -15.54 -4.27
CA LEU A 146 11.62 -15.65 -4.41
C LEU A 146 12.33 -14.58 -3.58
N ILE A 147 13.29 -14.92 -2.74
CA ILE A 147 14.18 -13.96 -2.09
C ILE A 147 15.27 -13.53 -3.07
N SER A 148 15.51 -12.23 -3.16
CA SER A 148 16.60 -11.65 -3.95
C SER A 148 17.82 -11.39 -3.08
N ASP A 149 18.97 -11.94 -3.51
CA ASP A 149 20.27 -11.61 -2.93
C ASP A 149 20.95 -10.41 -3.60
N VAL A 150 20.41 -9.95 -4.73
CA VAL A 150 21.05 -8.93 -5.58
C VAL A 150 20.33 -7.59 -5.49
N HIS A 151 19.01 -7.61 -5.49
CA HIS A 151 18.21 -6.39 -5.57
C HIS A 151 17.66 -5.99 -4.20
N HIS A 152 17.79 -4.71 -3.87
CA HIS A 152 17.22 -4.13 -2.67
C HIS A 152 16.18 -3.08 -3.05
N ARG A 153 15.09 -3.00 -2.27
CA ARG A 153 14.03 -2.04 -2.50
C ARG A 153 14.39 -0.65 -1.97
N ALA A 154 15.10 -0.60 -0.88
CA ALA A 154 15.43 0.62 -0.14
C ALA A 154 16.74 0.49 0.61
N ALA A 155 17.28 1.62 1.05
CA ALA A 155 18.44 1.68 1.92
C ALA A 155 18.17 2.64 3.10
N PRO A 156 18.83 2.49 4.25
CA PRO A 156 18.74 3.42 5.36
C PRO A 156 19.02 4.87 4.93
N GLY A 157 18.19 5.81 5.39
CA GLY A 157 18.25 7.22 4.98
C GLY A 157 17.67 7.51 3.60
N GLY A 158 17.28 6.49 2.84
CA GLY A 158 16.60 6.62 1.54
C GLY A 158 15.12 6.99 1.65
N SER A 159 14.36 6.68 0.61
CA SER A 159 12.94 7.02 0.48
C SER A 159 11.99 5.83 0.70
N GLY A 160 12.48 4.69 1.21
CA GLY A 160 11.67 3.47 1.38
C GLY A 160 10.45 3.64 2.27
N GLY A 161 10.57 4.45 3.33
CA GLY A 161 9.49 4.72 4.27
C GLY A 161 8.39 5.66 3.75
N VAL A 162 8.51 6.21 2.55
CA VAL A 162 7.49 7.06 1.93
C VAL A 162 6.99 6.47 0.60
N LYS A 163 5.76 6.81 0.22
CA LYS A 163 5.15 6.28 -1.00
C LYS A 163 5.52 7.12 -2.23
N ALA A 164 6.84 7.29 -2.42
CA ALA A 164 7.40 8.02 -3.56
C ALA A 164 7.31 7.20 -4.84
N ILE A 165 6.91 7.84 -5.94
CA ILE A 165 6.76 7.17 -7.25
C ILE A 165 8.06 6.53 -7.72
N GLY A 166 9.20 7.15 -7.44
CA GLY A 166 10.53 6.66 -7.83
C GLY A 166 10.94 5.34 -7.15
N ASN A 167 10.32 4.96 -6.03
CA ASN A 167 10.62 3.69 -5.35
C ASN A 167 10.14 2.46 -6.11
N TYR A 168 9.25 2.62 -7.10
CA TYR A 168 8.56 1.50 -7.74
C TYR A 168 9.20 1.06 -9.05
N ALA A 169 9.72 1.98 -9.84
CA ALA A 169 10.35 1.65 -11.13
C ALA A 169 11.54 0.67 -10.99
N PRO A 170 12.46 0.80 -10.01
CA PRO A 170 13.56 -0.15 -9.85
C PRO A 170 13.13 -1.59 -9.56
N GLY A 171 11.95 -1.79 -8.99
CA GLY A 171 11.38 -3.12 -8.71
C GLY A 171 10.79 -3.83 -9.93
N MET A 172 10.62 -3.14 -11.08
CA MET A 172 9.94 -3.73 -12.24
C MET A 172 10.73 -4.88 -12.87
N MET A 173 12.04 -4.74 -12.99
CA MET A 173 12.89 -5.79 -13.55
C MET A 173 12.93 -7.03 -12.65
N PRO A 174 13.32 -6.95 -11.38
CA PRO A 174 13.40 -8.14 -10.54
C PRO A 174 12.05 -8.83 -10.33
N SER A 175 10.93 -8.08 -10.26
CA SER A 175 9.59 -8.65 -10.20
C SER A 175 9.22 -9.42 -11.48
N ARG A 176 9.61 -8.89 -12.65
CA ARG A 176 9.41 -9.56 -13.92
C ARG A 176 10.23 -10.85 -14.01
N ASP A 177 11.52 -10.78 -13.67
CA ASP A 177 12.43 -11.92 -13.72
C ASP A 177 11.98 -13.07 -12.80
N ALA A 178 11.43 -12.73 -11.60
CA ALA A 178 10.82 -13.70 -10.71
C ALA A 178 9.58 -14.36 -11.33
N LYS A 179 8.72 -13.57 -11.99
CA LYS A 179 7.53 -14.10 -12.67
C LYS A 179 7.86 -15.00 -13.85
N GLU A 180 8.91 -14.70 -14.60
CA GLU A 180 9.41 -15.55 -15.68
C GLU A 180 9.94 -16.91 -15.16
N GLN A 181 10.38 -16.96 -13.90
CA GLN A 181 10.76 -18.16 -13.17
C GLN A 181 9.59 -18.90 -12.49
N GLY A 182 8.36 -18.37 -12.59
CA GLY A 182 7.15 -18.97 -12.02
C GLY A 182 6.77 -18.50 -10.62
N PHE A 183 7.50 -17.56 -10.04
CA PHE A 183 7.15 -16.94 -8.76
C PHE A 183 6.13 -15.81 -8.94
N ALA A 184 5.31 -15.56 -7.91
CA ALA A 184 4.34 -14.48 -7.94
C ALA A 184 5.00 -13.10 -7.76
N GLU A 185 6.02 -13.02 -6.89
CA GLU A 185 6.72 -11.77 -6.56
C GLU A 185 8.06 -12.08 -5.87
N ILE A 186 8.84 -11.03 -5.64
CA ILE A 186 10.15 -11.06 -4.99
C ILE A 186 10.06 -10.56 -3.55
N ILE A 187 10.83 -11.17 -2.66
CA ILE A 187 11.10 -10.67 -1.30
C ILE A 187 12.43 -9.91 -1.34
N TYR A 188 12.42 -8.70 -0.80
CA TYR A 188 13.61 -7.89 -0.63
C TYR A 188 14.18 -8.05 0.77
N LEU A 189 15.50 -8.23 0.84
CA LEU A 189 16.27 -8.19 2.08
C LEU A 189 16.81 -6.78 2.35
N ASP A 190 17.15 -6.50 3.59
CA ASP A 190 17.78 -5.25 4.01
C ASP A 190 19.13 -5.04 3.29
N ALA A 191 19.39 -3.80 2.89
CA ALA A 191 20.58 -3.46 2.12
C ALA A 191 21.88 -3.40 2.96
N GLN A 192 21.82 -3.58 4.28
CA GLN A 192 22.99 -3.52 5.15
C GLN A 192 23.56 -4.89 5.47
N THR A 193 22.72 -5.84 5.86
CA THR A 193 23.15 -7.16 6.30
C THR A 193 22.79 -8.26 5.30
N HIS A 194 21.85 -8.00 4.39
CA HIS A 194 21.31 -8.96 3.41
C HIS A 194 20.70 -10.20 4.09
N THR A 195 20.21 -10.05 5.32
CA THR A 195 19.68 -11.18 6.10
C THR A 195 18.24 -11.00 6.54
N CYS A 196 17.78 -9.75 6.74
CA CYS A 196 16.45 -9.47 7.24
C CYS A 196 15.48 -9.15 6.11
N ILE A 197 14.29 -9.73 6.17
CA ILE A 197 13.21 -9.43 5.24
C ILE A 197 12.72 -8.00 5.48
N GLU A 198 12.50 -7.25 4.41
CA GLU A 198 11.87 -5.93 4.45
C GLU A 198 10.45 -5.98 3.88
N GLU A 199 10.29 -6.22 2.59
CA GLU A 199 8.98 -6.20 1.91
C GLU A 199 8.90 -7.24 0.81
N VAL A 200 7.67 -7.59 0.43
CA VAL A 200 7.33 -8.45 -0.69
C VAL A 200 6.85 -7.57 -1.84
N GLY A 201 7.70 -7.31 -2.83
CA GLY A 201 7.37 -6.35 -3.87
C GLY A 201 6.96 -4.99 -3.29
N ALA A 202 5.67 -4.70 -3.27
CA ALA A 202 5.06 -3.49 -2.71
C ALA A 202 4.11 -3.79 -1.52
N ALA A 203 4.29 -4.93 -0.85
CA ALA A 203 3.48 -5.41 0.26
C ALA A 203 4.31 -5.64 1.52
N ASN A 204 3.72 -5.44 2.71
CA ASN A 204 4.39 -5.73 3.97
C ASN A 204 4.35 -7.23 4.28
N PHE A 205 5.39 -7.74 4.90
CA PHE A 205 5.57 -9.15 5.24
C PHE A 205 5.14 -9.46 6.67
N PHE A 206 4.58 -10.64 6.87
CA PHE A 206 4.27 -11.26 8.16
C PHE A 206 4.58 -12.74 8.14
N CYS A 207 4.94 -13.29 9.30
CA CYS A 207 4.98 -14.73 9.53
C CYS A 207 4.48 -15.08 10.92
N VAL A 208 4.06 -16.34 11.09
CA VAL A 208 3.57 -16.89 12.35
C VAL A 208 4.50 -18.01 12.78
N LYS A 209 4.95 -17.97 14.02
CA LYS A 209 5.77 -19.01 14.63
C LYS A 209 5.27 -19.28 16.04
N ASP A 210 4.96 -20.55 16.33
CA ASP A 210 4.48 -20.98 17.66
C ASP A 210 3.29 -20.15 18.20
N GLY A 211 2.35 -19.76 17.28
CA GLY A 211 1.18 -18.97 17.62
C GLY A 211 1.43 -17.46 17.80
N VAL A 212 2.65 -16.98 17.59
CA VAL A 212 3.05 -15.56 17.69
C VAL A 212 3.18 -14.96 16.29
N LEU A 213 2.68 -13.75 16.10
CA LEU A 213 2.74 -13.00 14.84
C LEU A 213 3.97 -12.10 14.79
N TYR A 214 4.77 -12.23 13.75
CA TYR A 214 6.00 -11.44 13.53
C TYR A 214 5.88 -10.62 12.25
N THR A 215 6.41 -9.40 12.28
CA THR A 215 6.54 -8.53 11.10
C THR A 215 7.80 -7.68 11.21
N PRO A 216 8.47 -7.36 10.10
CA PRO A 216 9.61 -6.45 10.11
C PRO A 216 9.30 -5.11 10.75
N GLU A 217 10.20 -4.64 11.64
CA GLU A 217 10.10 -3.33 12.29
C GLU A 217 10.28 -2.19 11.28
N LEU A 218 9.63 -1.06 11.53
CA LEU A 218 9.70 0.11 10.65
C LEU A 218 10.98 0.93 10.93
N THR A 219 12.01 0.70 10.16
CA THR A 219 13.33 1.36 10.27
C THR A 219 13.52 2.56 9.35
N GLY A 220 12.50 2.89 8.55
CA GLY A 220 12.55 3.94 7.53
C GLY A 220 12.81 3.43 6.12
N THR A 221 13.14 2.15 5.94
CA THR A 221 13.28 1.47 4.65
C THR A 221 11.99 0.81 4.20
N ILE A 222 11.11 0.47 5.13
CA ILE A 222 9.83 -0.20 4.92
C ILE A 222 8.69 0.81 4.92
N LEU A 223 7.76 0.68 3.97
CA LEU A 223 6.58 1.52 3.95
C LEU A 223 5.65 1.19 5.13
N PRO A 224 5.25 2.19 5.96
CA PRO A 224 4.28 1.98 7.03
C PRO A 224 2.89 1.74 6.42
N GLY A 225 2.58 0.45 6.18
CA GLY A 225 1.33 0.03 5.54
C GLY A 225 0.13 0.25 6.46
N ILE A 226 -0.96 0.80 5.92
CA ILE A 226 -2.21 0.98 6.68
C ILE A 226 -2.83 -0.40 6.97
N THR A 227 -2.83 -1.29 5.98
CA THR A 227 -3.25 -2.69 6.18
C THR A 227 -2.37 -3.39 7.22
N ARG A 228 -1.04 -3.18 7.19
CA ARG A 228 -0.11 -3.70 8.21
C ARG A 228 -0.50 -3.24 9.61
N ALA A 229 -0.70 -1.94 9.81
CA ALA A 229 -1.09 -1.39 11.10
C ALA A 229 -2.41 -1.97 11.58
N SER A 230 -3.39 -2.11 10.69
CA SER A 230 -4.71 -2.68 11.01
C SER A 230 -4.62 -4.16 11.39
N ILE A 231 -3.80 -4.97 10.71
CA ILE A 231 -3.57 -6.38 11.07
C ILE A 231 -2.95 -6.50 12.46
N ILE A 232 -1.97 -5.67 12.78
CA ILE A 232 -1.34 -5.65 14.12
C ILE A 232 -2.37 -5.32 15.20
N GLU A 233 -3.21 -4.33 14.96
CA GLU A 233 -4.25 -3.91 15.89
C GLU A 233 -5.33 -5.00 16.06
N LEU A 234 -5.77 -5.63 14.96
CA LEU A 234 -6.69 -6.78 15.00
C LEU A 234 -6.11 -7.96 15.76
N ALA A 235 -4.87 -8.33 15.48
CA ALA A 235 -4.20 -9.44 16.14
C ALA A 235 -4.09 -9.21 17.67
N ARG A 236 -3.65 -8.02 18.08
CA ARG A 236 -3.56 -7.64 19.49
C ARG A 236 -4.94 -7.64 20.18
N ASN A 237 -5.96 -7.14 19.50
CA ASN A 237 -7.33 -7.17 20.02
C ASN A 237 -7.88 -8.59 20.18
N ALA A 238 -7.45 -9.51 19.32
CA ALA A 238 -7.78 -10.94 19.41
C ALA A 238 -6.94 -11.71 20.44
N GLY A 239 -6.06 -11.03 21.20
CA GLY A 239 -5.18 -11.65 22.18
C GLY A 239 -3.97 -12.37 21.57
N ILE A 240 -3.66 -12.14 20.31
CA ILE A 240 -2.47 -12.68 19.63
C ILE A 240 -1.27 -11.82 19.98
N GLU A 241 -0.19 -12.47 20.41
CA GLU A 241 1.09 -11.79 20.65
C GLU A 241 1.71 -11.35 19.31
N VAL A 242 2.16 -10.08 19.23
CA VAL A 242 2.69 -9.49 17.98
C VAL A 242 4.05 -8.84 18.25
N HIS A 243 5.05 -9.28 17.50
CA HIS A 243 6.39 -8.71 17.51
C HIS A 243 6.69 -7.94 16.21
N GLU A 244 6.91 -6.65 16.37
CA GLU A 244 7.49 -5.78 15.33
C GLU A 244 9.01 -5.77 15.56
N THR A 245 9.75 -6.58 14.80
CA THR A 245 11.18 -6.85 15.05
C THR A 245 11.92 -7.16 13.76
N LYS A 246 13.23 -7.39 13.84
CA LYS A 246 14.00 -7.93 12.72
C LYS A 246 13.58 -9.37 12.45
N VAL A 247 13.12 -9.63 11.24
CA VAL A 247 12.73 -10.96 10.77
C VAL A 247 13.78 -11.43 9.76
N THR A 248 14.64 -12.37 10.15
CA THR A 248 15.61 -12.92 9.20
C THR A 248 14.95 -13.83 8.18
N ALA A 249 15.55 -13.98 7.01
CA ALA A 249 15.09 -14.93 5.99
C ALA A 249 15.01 -16.36 6.54
N GLU A 250 16.02 -16.80 7.31
CA GLU A 250 16.06 -18.11 7.95
C GLU A 250 14.89 -18.29 8.93
N PHE A 251 14.65 -17.30 9.81
CA PHE A 251 13.51 -17.35 10.73
C PHE A 251 12.18 -17.43 9.99
N ALA A 252 11.98 -16.60 8.98
CA ALA A 252 10.75 -16.60 8.17
C ALA A 252 10.54 -17.95 7.47
N MET A 253 11.60 -18.55 6.89
CA MET A 253 11.54 -19.84 6.24
C MET A 253 11.29 -21.01 7.22
N SER A 254 11.52 -20.82 8.52
CA SER A 254 11.18 -21.79 9.57
C SER A 254 9.81 -21.60 10.20
N ALA A 255 9.06 -20.58 9.79
CA ALA A 255 7.75 -20.24 10.34
C ALA A 255 6.66 -21.27 10.00
N ASP A 256 5.56 -21.26 10.74
CA ASP A 256 4.42 -22.16 10.54
C ASP A 256 3.49 -21.62 9.44
N GLU A 257 3.34 -20.29 9.35
CA GLU A 257 2.58 -19.57 8.34
C GLU A 257 3.35 -18.35 7.88
N ALA A 258 3.11 -17.91 6.66
CA ALA A 258 3.57 -16.62 6.18
C ALA A 258 2.53 -15.97 5.26
N PHE A 259 2.46 -14.64 5.28
CA PHE A 259 1.61 -13.87 4.38
C PHE A 259 2.19 -12.48 4.13
N CYS A 260 1.72 -11.83 3.07
CA CYS A 260 1.98 -10.41 2.86
C CYS A 260 0.66 -9.64 2.77
N CYS A 261 0.71 -8.33 3.00
CA CYS A 261 -0.50 -7.51 3.02
C CYS A 261 -0.33 -6.16 2.33
N GLY A 262 -1.44 -5.65 1.83
CA GLY A 262 -1.53 -4.33 1.21
C GLY A 262 -2.94 -4.03 0.71
N THR A 263 -3.19 -2.80 0.27
CA THR A 263 -4.52 -2.37 -0.18
C THR A 263 -5.07 -3.24 -1.33
N ALA A 264 -4.23 -3.70 -2.24
CA ALA A 264 -4.68 -4.45 -3.42
C ALA A 264 -5.22 -5.84 -3.04
N ALA A 265 -4.43 -6.61 -2.31
CA ALA A 265 -4.73 -8.01 -1.98
C ALA A 265 -5.39 -8.19 -0.61
N VAL A 266 -5.39 -7.16 0.23
CA VAL A 266 -5.73 -7.22 1.66
C VAL A 266 -4.70 -8.08 2.39
N ILE A 267 -4.84 -9.40 2.40
CA ILE A 267 -3.85 -10.38 2.86
C ILE A 267 -3.68 -11.42 1.75
N SER A 268 -2.42 -11.70 1.38
CA SER A 268 -2.05 -12.79 0.46
C SER A 268 -1.26 -13.84 1.22
N PRO A 269 -1.79 -15.04 1.44
CA PRO A 269 -1.05 -16.14 2.02
C PRO A 269 0.16 -16.49 1.15
N ILE A 270 1.27 -16.86 1.78
CA ILE A 270 2.48 -17.36 1.11
C ILE A 270 2.47 -18.87 1.21
N GLY A 271 2.56 -19.56 0.07
CA GLY A 271 2.63 -21.01 -0.03
C GLY A 271 4.05 -21.53 0.09
N SER A 272 5.01 -20.77 -0.46
CA SER A 272 6.44 -21.09 -0.30
C SER A 272 7.32 -19.86 -0.46
N ILE A 273 8.51 -19.93 0.16
CA ILE A 273 9.61 -18.99 -0.04
C ILE A 273 10.81 -19.78 -0.54
N THR A 274 11.42 -19.34 -1.63
CA THR A 274 12.67 -19.90 -2.16
C THR A 274 13.80 -18.90 -1.98
N HIS A 275 14.93 -19.37 -1.43
CA HIS A 275 16.16 -18.60 -1.26
C HIS A 275 17.34 -19.43 -1.76
N GLY A 276 17.94 -19.06 -2.90
CA GLY A 276 18.92 -19.88 -3.58
C GLY A 276 18.33 -21.25 -3.98
N GLU A 277 18.93 -22.32 -3.48
CA GLU A 277 18.47 -23.70 -3.71
C GLU A 277 17.49 -24.22 -2.62
N VAL A 278 17.28 -23.44 -1.56
CA VAL A 278 16.43 -23.83 -0.43
C VAL A 278 15.01 -23.34 -0.65
N LYS A 279 14.05 -24.25 -0.52
CA LYS A 279 12.62 -23.93 -0.56
C LYS A 279 11.96 -24.29 0.79
N ALA A 280 11.33 -23.33 1.42
CA ALA A 280 10.43 -23.54 2.55
C ALA A 280 8.98 -23.47 2.07
N SER A 281 8.14 -24.41 2.52
CA SER A 281 6.72 -24.46 2.16
C SER A 281 5.86 -24.33 3.40
N TYR A 282 4.75 -23.61 3.29
CA TYR A 282 3.79 -23.36 4.37
C TYR A 282 2.47 -24.07 4.05
N GLY A 283 2.02 -24.94 4.99
CA GLY A 283 0.82 -25.72 4.77
C GLY A 283 0.84 -26.54 3.47
N ASP A 284 -0.32 -26.95 3.01
CA ASP A 284 -0.50 -27.67 1.74
C ASP A 284 -0.93 -26.69 0.61
N GLY A 285 -0.34 -25.50 0.55
CA GLY A 285 -0.72 -24.44 -0.39
C GLY A 285 -2.03 -23.72 -0.02
N LYS A 286 -2.51 -23.89 1.19
CA LYS A 286 -3.67 -23.22 1.76
C LYS A 286 -3.24 -22.13 2.75
N PRO A 287 -4.10 -21.13 3.01
CA PRO A 287 -3.87 -20.18 4.10
C PRO A 287 -3.74 -20.94 5.44
N GLY A 288 -2.79 -20.52 6.27
CA GLY A 288 -2.74 -21.01 7.64
C GLY A 288 -3.91 -20.45 8.49
N PRO A 289 -4.21 -21.06 9.65
CA PRO A 289 -5.36 -20.69 10.46
C PRO A 289 -5.37 -19.22 10.91
N MET A 290 -4.22 -18.68 11.35
CA MET A 290 -4.12 -17.29 11.79
C MET A 290 -4.24 -16.33 10.60
N THR A 291 -3.63 -16.67 9.47
CA THR A 291 -3.75 -15.91 8.22
C THR A 291 -5.21 -15.81 7.78
N GLU A 292 -5.95 -16.93 7.81
CA GLU A 292 -7.36 -16.98 7.44
C GLU A 292 -8.23 -16.19 8.43
N GLN A 293 -7.99 -16.33 9.73
CA GLN A 293 -8.70 -15.57 10.78
C GLN A 293 -8.54 -14.06 10.56
N LEU A 294 -7.31 -13.57 10.42
CA LEU A 294 -7.03 -12.13 10.22
C LEU A 294 -7.60 -11.61 8.90
N TYR A 295 -7.55 -12.41 7.84
CA TYR A 295 -8.15 -12.08 6.55
C TYR A 295 -9.68 -11.91 6.67
N ASN A 296 -10.35 -12.90 7.23
CA ASN A 296 -11.80 -12.89 7.36
C ASN A 296 -12.29 -11.74 8.23
N HIS A 297 -11.61 -11.47 9.35
CA HIS A 297 -11.93 -10.36 10.23
C HIS A 297 -11.77 -9.01 9.55
N LEU A 298 -10.62 -8.78 8.89
CA LEU A 298 -10.38 -7.51 8.19
C LEU A 298 -11.36 -7.28 7.04
N VAL A 299 -11.63 -8.31 6.23
CA VAL A 299 -12.61 -8.24 5.14
C VAL A 299 -14.02 -8.09 5.69
N GLY A 300 -14.33 -8.74 6.81
CA GLY A 300 -15.60 -8.61 7.52
C GLY A 300 -15.89 -7.15 7.90
N ILE A 301 -14.93 -6.47 8.50
CA ILE A 301 -15.04 -5.04 8.82
C ILE A 301 -15.21 -4.21 7.53
N GLN A 302 -14.36 -4.42 6.52
CA GLN A 302 -14.42 -3.65 5.26
C GLN A 302 -15.75 -3.77 4.53
N ASN A 303 -16.44 -4.90 4.67
CA ASN A 303 -17.75 -5.18 4.06
C ASN A 303 -18.93 -4.98 5.02
N GLU A 304 -18.67 -4.57 6.27
CA GLU A 304 -19.67 -4.45 7.33
C GLU A 304 -20.46 -5.75 7.61
N THR A 305 -19.85 -6.91 7.38
CA THR A 305 -20.36 -8.21 7.87
C THR A 305 -19.91 -8.50 9.30
N GLU A 306 -18.90 -7.76 9.78
CA GLU A 306 -18.48 -7.68 11.18
C GLU A 306 -18.53 -6.23 11.66
N GLU A 307 -18.61 -6.04 12.97
CA GLU A 307 -18.68 -4.72 13.59
C GLU A 307 -17.32 -4.01 13.52
N ASP A 308 -17.33 -2.75 13.11
CA ASP A 308 -16.14 -1.88 13.15
C ASP A 308 -15.97 -1.27 14.56
N ILE A 309 -15.40 -2.05 15.45
CA ILE A 309 -15.13 -1.61 16.84
C ILE A 309 -13.98 -0.58 16.92
N PHE A 310 -13.25 -0.36 15.83
CA PHE A 310 -12.09 0.52 15.78
C PHE A 310 -12.42 1.89 15.16
N GLY A 311 -13.59 2.04 14.53
CA GLY A 311 -13.96 3.25 13.80
C GLY A 311 -13.13 3.49 12.55
N TRP A 312 -12.77 2.43 11.82
CA TRP A 312 -11.93 2.50 10.62
C TRP A 312 -12.70 2.84 9.34
N LEU A 313 -14.02 2.64 9.37
CA LEU A 313 -14.83 2.89 8.20
C LEU A 313 -15.25 4.36 8.13
N HIS A 314 -14.96 4.98 7.01
CA HIS A 314 -15.39 6.31 6.67
C HIS A 314 -16.51 6.23 5.63
N GLU A 315 -17.73 6.62 5.99
CA GLU A 315 -18.87 6.61 5.07
C GLU A 315 -18.76 7.75 4.06
N VAL A 316 -18.94 7.42 2.79
CA VAL A 316 -19.07 8.40 1.72
C VAL A 316 -20.52 8.91 1.73
N PRO A 317 -20.78 10.18 2.10
CA PRO A 317 -22.14 10.71 2.10
C PRO A 317 -22.66 10.81 0.65
N LEU A 318 -23.73 10.09 0.33
CA LEU A 318 -24.32 10.00 -1.02
C LEU A 318 -25.43 11.04 -1.22
#